data_30cba0974e924842e02b8d6f5ad2557f
#
_entry.id   30cba0974e924842e02b8d6f5ad2557f
#
_cell.length_a   1.000
_cell.length_b   1.000
_cell.length_c   1.000
_cell.angle_alpha   90.00
_cell.angle_beta   90.00
_cell.angle_gamma   90.00
#
_symmetry.space_group_name_H-M   'P 1'
#
loop_
_entity.id
_entity.type
_entity.pdbx_description
1 polymer ?
#
loop_
_entity_poly.entity_id
_entity_poly.type
_entity_poly.pdbx_seq_one_letter_code
_entity_poly.pdbx_strand_id
1 'polypeptide(L)'
;MPNSNHRHAGATLKPEARRFVDDILRHDFKLVVFDCDDTLWAGDNGKAFLFWEIAQNVLAPKVVEWVIPRYAAYERGEVDEETMCGEMVSIHAGMTLQQIEKAAAKFCNEVIADCIFPEMLELALRLKAAGCEIWAVSSTNEWVIREGVRSYGIAAERVLAASVICENGVATERILRVPTGPGKARAGRAPPAGRGRAVSPALSD
;
A
#
# COMPACT_ATOMS: atom_id res chain seq x y z
N MET A 1 12.99 19.69 -4.25
CA MET A 1 11.87 19.16 -5.03
C MET A 1 10.59 19.65 -4.40
N PRO A 2 9.65 20.33 -5.10
CA PRO A 2 8.40 20.75 -4.49
C PRO A 2 7.56 19.52 -4.12
N ASN A 3 7.09 19.53 -2.89
CA ASN A 3 6.32 18.48 -2.23
C ASN A 3 4.98 18.29 -2.98
N SER A 4 4.70 17.08 -3.50
CA SER A 4 3.47 16.71 -4.22
C SER A 4 2.19 16.86 -3.37
N ASN A 5 2.30 17.09 -2.08
CA ASN A 5 1.19 17.26 -1.14
C ASN A 5 0.27 18.47 -1.40
N HIS A 6 0.56 19.31 -2.40
CA HIS A 6 -0.20 20.55 -2.63
C HIS A 6 -1.23 20.48 -3.76
N ARG A 7 -1.29 19.39 -4.54
CA ARG A 7 -2.19 19.31 -5.70
C ARG A 7 -3.66 19.18 -5.33
N HIS A 8 -3.98 18.56 -4.20
CA HIS A 8 -5.37 18.28 -3.80
C HIS A 8 -5.83 19.03 -2.54
N ALA A 9 -4.94 19.72 -1.84
CA ALA A 9 -5.31 20.57 -0.69
C ALA A 9 -6.07 21.80 -1.18
N GLY A 10 -7.40 21.78 -1.01
CA GLY A 10 -8.29 22.90 -1.36
C GLY A 10 -9.24 22.64 -2.54
N ALA A 11 -9.30 21.42 -3.10
CA ALA A 11 -10.34 21.09 -4.04
C ALA A 11 -11.72 21.19 -3.36
N THR A 12 -12.61 22.04 -3.90
CA THR A 12 -13.97 22.17 -3.38
C THR A 12 -14.74 20.89 -3.72
N LEU A 13 -15.05 20.10 -2.72
CA LEU A 13 -15.86 18.89 -2.90
C LEU A 13 -17.21 19.21 -3.48
N LYS A 14 -17.72 18.34 -4.37
CA LYS A 14 -19.09 18.37 -4.83
C LYS A 14 -20.06 18.25 -3.63
N PRO A 15 -21.26 18.84 -3.69
CA PRO A 15 -22.20 18.84 -2.54
C PRO A 15 -22.53 17.44 -2.01
N GLU A 16 -22.59 16.44 -2.88
CA GLU A 16 -22.87 15.05 -2.51
C GLU A 16 -21.69 14.43 -1.75
N ALA A 17 -20.47 14.60 -2.25
CA ALA A 17 -19.25 14.14 -1.59
C ALA A 17 -19.07 14.81 -0.23
N ARG A 18 -19.37 16.10 -0.12
CA ARG A 18 -19.34 16.81 1.17
C ARG A 18 -20.35 16.23 2.16
N ARG A 19 -21.59 15.98 1.71
CA ARG A 19 -22.62 15.34 2.56
C ARG A 19 -22.15 13.96 3.03
N PHE A 20 -21.61 13.15 2.15
CA PHE A 20 -21.04 11.84 2.50
C PHE A 20 -19.98 11.95 3.60
N VAL A 21 -19.00 12.83 3.45
CA VAL A 21 -17.97 13.07 4.45
C VAL A 21 -18.57 13.53 5.78
N ASP A 22 -19.50 14.50 5.75
CA ASP A 22 -20.14 15.04 6.95
C ASP A 22 -20.99 13.98 7.66
N ASP A 23 -21.67 13.10 6.93
CA ASP A 23 -22.48 12.01 7.51
C ASP A 23 -21.60 11.00 8.24
N ILE A 24 -20.48 10.59 7.66
CA ILE A 24 -19.53 9.69 8.32
C ILE A 24 -18.99 10.33 9.60
N LEU A 25 -18.63 11.60 9.55
CA LEU A 25 -18.03 12.31 10.69
C LEU A 25 -19.00 12.57 11.86
N ARG A 26 -20.32 12.35 11.68
CA ARG A 26 -21.27 12.35 12.80
C ARG A 26 -21.10 11.17 13.75
N HIS A 27 -20.41 10.13 13.31
CA HIS A 27 -20.11 8.96 14.12
C HIS A 27 -18.76 9.14 14.84
N ASP A 28 -18.72 8.81 16.14
CA ASP A 28 -17.48 8.86 16.95
C ASP A 28 -16.64 7.59 16.74
N PHE A 29 -16.08 7.44 15.53
CA PHE A 29 -15.20 6.31 15.26
C PHE A 29 -13.86 6.46 16.00
N LYS A 30 -13.43 5.42 16.68
CA LYS A 30 -12.10 5.35 17.32
C LYS A 30 -11.06 4.73 16.39
N LEU A 31 -11.51 3.88 15.49
CA LEU A 31 -10.68 3.18 14.51
C LEU A 31 -11.42 3.11 13.17
N VAL A 32 -10.72 3.44 12.10
CA VAL A 32 -11.18 3.25 10.71
C VAL A 32 -10.10 2.52 9.92
N VAL A 33 -10.52 1.58 9.10
CA VAL A 33 -9.65 0.83 8.20
C VAL A 33 -10.10 1.10 6.77
N PHE A 34 -9.19 1.60 5.94
CA PHE A 34 -9.43 1.79 4.51
C PHE A 34 -8.80 0.66 3.69
N ASP A 35 -9.52 0.18 2.70
CA ASP A 35 -8.91 -0.41 1.52
C ASP A 35 -8.28 0.72 0.67
N CYS A 36 -7.43 0.39 -0.28
CA CYS A 36 -6.68 1.39 -1.02
C CYS A 36 -7.15 1.54 -2.46
N ASP A 37 -6.97 0.50 -3.29
CA ASP A 37 -7.33 0.52 -4.71
C ASP A 37 -8.85 0.63 -4.88
N ASP A 38 -9.29 1.52 -5.78
CA ASP A 38 -10.69 1.92 -5.97
C ASP A 38 -11.43 2.42 -4.70
N THR A 39 -10.67 2.73 -3.63
CA THR A 39 -11.21 3.29 -2.38
C THR A 39 -10.55 4.63 -2.03
N LEU A 40 -9.24 4.71 -1.94
CA LEU A 40 -8.52 5.96 -1.68
C LEU A 40 -8.13 6.66 -2.99
N TRP A 41 -7.92 5.90 -4.04
CA TRP A 41 -7.58 6.33 -5.39
C TRP A 41 -8.15 5.38 -6.44
N ALA A 42 -8.29 5.84 -7.67
CA ALA A 42 -8.83 5.03 -8.75
C ALA A 42 -7.82 4.03 -9.28
N GLY A 43 -8.30 2.84 -9.66
CA GLY A 43 -7.58 1.81 -10.39
C GLY A 43 -6.88 0.77 -9.53
N ASP A 44 -6.48 -0.31 -10.18
CA ASP A 44 -5.64 -1.39 -9.62
C ASP A 44 -4.17 -0.97 -9.68
N ASN A 45 -3.67 -0.43 -8.58
CA ASN A 45 -2.29 0.06 -8.53
C ASN A 45 -1.25 -1.05 -8.29
N GLY A 46 -1.68 -2.24 -7.89
CA GLY A 46 -0.82 -3.42 -7.91
C GLY A 46 -0.41 -3.79 -9.33
N LYS A 47 -1.40 -3.93 -10.22
CA LYS A 47 -1.18 -4.12 -11.66
C LYS A 47 -0.40 -2.97 -12.28
N ALA A 48 -0.84 -1.74 -12.02
CA ALA A 48 -0.21 -0.56 -12.60
C ALA A 48 1.27 -0.45 -12.22
N PHE A 49 1.64 -0.74 -10.97
CA PHE A 49 3.02 -0.70 -10.52
C PHE A 49 3.88 -1.76 -11.21
N LEU A 50 3.40 -3.01 -11.29
CA LEU A 50 4.11 -4.06 -12.00
C LEU A 50 4.47 -3.66 -13.43
N PHE A 51 3.49 -3.19 -14.21
CA PHE A 51 3.74 -2.81 -15.61
C PHE A 51 4.54 -1.52 -15.74
N TRP A 52 4.42 -0.60 -14.79
CA TRP A 52 5.28 0.59 -14.71
C TRP A 52 6.74 0.19 -14.44
N GLU A 53 7.01 -0.73 -13.50
CA GLU A 53 8.36 -1.24 -13.22
C GLU A 53 9.00 -1.89 -14.45
N ILE A 54 8.23 -2.69 -15.18
CA ILE A 54 8.66 -3.29 -16.44
C ILE A 54 9.03 -2.20 -17.45
N ALA A 55 8.16 -1.22 -17.66
CA ALA A 55 8.38 -0.12 -18.61
C ALA A 55 9.58 0.77 -18.23
N GLN A 56 9.86 0.92 -16.93
CA GLN A 56 10.99 1.69 -16.41
C GLN A 56 12.29 0.86 -16.29
N ASN A 57 12.27 -0.42 -16.67
CA ASN A 57 13.40 -1.37 -16.51
C ASN A 57 13.89 -1.45 -15.07
N VAL A 58 12.99 -1.43 -14.09
CA VAL A 58 13.29 -1.58 -12.65
C VAL A 58 13.59 -3.04 -12.33
N LEU A 59 12.83 -3.96 -12.91
CA LEU A 59 12.95 -5.40 -12.68
C LEU A 59 14.02 -6.02 -13.58
N ALA A 60 14.68 -7.06 -13.08
CA ALA A 60 15.65 -7.82 -13.86
C ALA A 60 14.96 -8.54 -15.05
N PRO A 61 15.62 -8.66 -16.24
CA PRO A 61 15.01 -9.26 -17.43
C PRO A 61 14.40 -10.64 -17.18
N LYS A 62 15.08 -11.51 -16.42
CA LYS A 62 14.56 -12.84 -16.07
C LYS A 62 13.26 -12.80 -15.25
N VAL A 63 13.11 -11.80 -14.39
CA VAL A 63 11.87 -11.59 -13.63
C VAL A 63 10.76 -11.17 -14.59
N VAL A 64 11.04 -10.27 -15.52
CA VAL A 64 10.08 -9.83 -16.55
C VAL A 64 9.63 -10.99 -17.43
N GLU A 65 10.56 -11.82 -17.91
CA GLU A 65 10.26 -13.02 -18.72
C GLU A 65 9.35 -14.00 -17.98
N TRP A 66 9.48 -14.09 -16.66
CA TRP A 66 8.67 -14.98 -15.84
C TRP A 66 7.31 -14.34 -15.46
N VAL A 67 7.29 -13.06 -15.06
CA VAL A 67 6.09 -12.46 -14.47
C VAL A 67 5.00 -12.14 -15.50
N ILE A 68 5.38 -11.78 -16.75
CA ILE A 68 4.40 -11.44 -17.78
C ILE A 68 3.45 -12.62 -18.10
N PRO A 69 3.94 -13.82 -18.45
CA PRO A 69 3.05 -14.97 -18.69
C PRO A 69 2.33 -15.43 -17.41
N ARG A 70 2.95 -15.22 -16.24
CA ARG A 70 2.34 -15.55 -14.95
C ARG A 70 1.16 -14.64 -14.63
N TYR A 71 1.31 -13.33 -14.86
CA TYR A 71 0.22 -12.37 -14.69
C TYR A 71 -0.93 -12.63 -15.69
N ALA A 72 -0.61 -12.96 -16.94
CA ALA A 72 -1.61 -13.35 -17.93
C ALA A 72 -2.38 -14.64 -17.52
N ALA A 73 -1.73 -15.58 -16.85
CA ALA A 73 -2.40 -16.78 -16.28
C ALA A 73 -3.36 -16.40 -15.13
N TYR A 74 -2.96 -15.41 -14.29
CA TYR A 74 -3.84 -14.85 -13.26
C TYR A 74 -5.09 -14.19 -13.88
N GLU A 75 -4.94 -13.38 -14.94
CA GLU A 75 -6.08 -12.76 -15.63
C GLU A 75 -7.05 -13.79 -16.25
N ARG A 76 -6.57 -14.99 -16.57
CA ARG A 76 -7.42 -16.12 -17.01
C ARG A 76 -8.03 -16.93 -15.88
N GLY A 77 -7.72 -16.59 -14.61
CA GLY A 77 -8.20 -17.32 -13.44
C GLY A 77 -7.48 -18.65 -13.17
N GLU A 78 -6.31 -18.87 -13.78
CA GLU A 78 -5.46 -20.06 -13.59
C GLU A 78 -4.56 -19.93 -12.34
N VAL A 79 -4.42 -18.74 -11.81
CA VAL A 79 -3.69 -18.39 -10.58
C VAL A 79 -4.64 -17.62 -9.68
N ASP A 80 -4.69 -17.95 -8.40
CA ASP A 80 -5.53 -17.24 -7.44
C ASP A 80 -4.91 -15.89 -7.02
N GLU A 81 -5.76 -15.01 -6.46
CA GLU A 81 -5.38 -13.65 -6.08
C GLU A 81 -4.27 -13.65 -5.01
N GLU A 82 -4.38 -14.50 -3.98
CA GLU A 82 -3.40 -14.53 -2.89
C GLU A 82 -2.01 -14.91 -3.41
N THR A 83 -1.96 -15.93 -4.26
CA THR A 83 -0.74 -16.36 -4.94
C THR A 83 -0.15 -15.22 -5.78
N MET A 84 -0.95 -14.60 -6.66
CA MET A 84 -0.44 -13.55 -7.55
C MET A 84 0.05 -12.33 -6.79
N CYS A 85 -0.70 -11.86 -5.79
CA CYS A 85 -0.29 -10.71 -4.97
C CYS A 85 1.00 -11.01 -4.17
N GLY A 86 1.15 -12.24 -3.67
CA GLY A 86 2.39 -12.69 -3.03
C GLY A 86 3.58 -12.73 -4.00
N GLU A 87 3.36 -13.25 -5.20
CA GLU A 87 4.38 -13.27 -6.26
C GLU A 87 4.79 -11.85 -6.68
N MET A 88 3.82 -10.93 -6.86
CA MET A 88 4.09 -9.54 -7.24
C MET A 88 4.90 -8.76 -6.19
N VAL A 89 4.93 -9.17 -4.95
CA VAL A 89 5.83 -8.57 -3.95
C VAL A 89 7.16 -9.31 -3.89
N SER A 90 7.19 -10.63 -4.11
CA SER A 90 8.40 -11.45 -4.04
C SER A 90 9.35 -11.28 -5.22
N ILE A 91 8.87 -10.77 -6.38
CA ILE A 91 9.73 -10.46 -7.55
C ILE A 91 10.82 -9.43 -7.27
N HIS A 92 10.73 -8.70 -6.16
CA HIS A 92 11.74 -7.74 -5.72
C HIS A 92 12.90 -8.39 -4.95
N ALA A 93 12.90 -9.71 -4.79
CA ALA A 93 13.97 -10.43 -4.09
C ALA A 93 15.37 -10.09 -4.64
N GLY A 94 16.29 -9.78 -3.74
CA GLY A 94 17.64 -9.32 -4.08
C GLY A 94 17.77 -7.81 -4.29
N MET A 95 16.66 -7.06 -4.40
CA MET A 95 16.71 -5.60 -4.46
C MET A 95 16.85 -5.01 -3.06
N THR A 96 17.59 -3.91 -2.95
CA THR A 96 17.66 -3.15 -1.70
C THR A 96 16.34 -2.41 -1.43
N LEU A 97 15.97 -2.25 -0.16
CA LEU A 97 14.81 -1.45 0.23
C LEU A 97 14.84 -0.06 -0.39
N GLN A 98 16.01 0.59 -0.41
CA GLN A 98 16.17 1.91 -1.01
C GLN A 98 15.82 1.94 -2.49
N GLN A 99 16.15 0.89 -3.27
CA GLN A 99 15.79 0.80 -4.68
C GLN A 99 14.28 0.69 -4.86
N ILE A 100 13.63 -0.17 -4.08
CA ILE A 100 12.20 -0.42 -4.16
C ILE A 100 11.41 0.82 -3.68
N GLU A 101 11.78 1.40 -2.55
CA GLU A 101 11.14 2.62 -2.03
C GLU A 101 11.27 3.80 -3.00
N LYS A 102 12.42 3.94 -3.68
CA LYS A 102 12.61 4.96 -4.71
C LYS A 102 11.69 4.72 -5.92
N ALA A 103 11.53 3.47 -6.34
CA ALA A 103 10.61 3.11 -7.42
C ALA A 103 9.16 3.39 -7.03
N ALA A 104 8.74 2.97 -5.83
CA ALA A 104 7.41 3.23 -5.29
C ALA A 104 7.11 4.74 -5.18
N ALA A 105 8.04 5.53 -4.66
CA ALA A 105 7.89 6.98 -4.56
C ALA A 105 7.74 7.64 -5.94
N LYS A 106 8.53 7.20 -6.93
CA LYS A 106 8.42 7.71 -8.30
C LYS A 106 7.07 7.34 -8.91
N PHE A 107 6.65 6.08 -8.80
CA PHE A 107 5.34 5.61 -9.28
C PHE A 107 4.19 6.38 -8.63
N CYS A 108 4.20 6.53 -7.31
CA CYS A 108 3.15 7.28 -6.61
C CYS A 108 3.05 8.73 -7.09
N ASN A 109 4.16 9.38 -7.37
CA ASN A 109 4.18 10.75 -7.91
C ASN A 109 3.71 10.84 -9.36
N GLU A 110 3.98 9.83 -10.18
CA GLU A 110 3.67 9.83 -11.63
C GLU A 110 2.26 9.30 -11.93
N VAL A 111 1.73 8.41 -11.08
CA VAL A 111 0.49 7.68 -11.34
C VAL A 111 -0.56 7.93 -10.24
N ILE A 112 -0.29 7.55 -8.99
CA ILE A 112 -1.30 7.60 -7.91
C ILE A 112 -1.71 9.04 -7.61
N ALA A 113 -0.79 9.99 -7.64
CA ALA A 113 -1.06 11.38 -7.28
C ALA A 113 -2.21 12.01 -8.08
N ASP A 114 -2.39 11.61 -9.33
CA ASP A 114 -3.46 12.14 -10.19
C ASP A 114 -4.77 11.34 -10.10
N CYS A 115 -4.75 10.20 -9.39
CA CYS A 115 -5.89 9.29 -9.23
C CYS A 115 -6.57 9.38 -7.84
N ILE A 116 -6.05 10.19 -6.91
CA ILE A 116 -6.56 10.34 -5.55
C ILE A 116 -8.02 10.84 -5.58
N PHE A 117 -8.90 10.19 -4.81
CA PHE A 117 -10.25 10.69 -4.58
C PHE A 117 -10.23 11.82 -3.54
N PRO A 118 -10.56 13.07 -3.93
CA PRO A 118 -10.45 14.22 -3.02
C PRO A 118 -11.32 14.09 -1.77
N GLU A 119 -12.51 13.49 -1.90
CA GLU A 119 -13.43 13.23 -0.80
C GLU A 119 -12.85 12.25 0.23
N MET A 120 -12.14 11.23 -0.24
CA MET A 120 -11.51 10.24 0.64
C MET A 120 -10.31 10.83 1.36
N LEU A 121 -9.57 11.69 0.67
CA LEU A 121 -8.47 12.44 1.28
C LEU A 121 -9.00 13.37 2.39
N GLU A 122 -10.04 14.17 2.12
CA GLU A 122 -10.67 15.03 3.11
C GLU A 122 -11.23 14.24 4.28
N LEU A 123 -11.93 13.12 4.01
CA LEU A 123 -12.47 12.23 5.04
C LEU A 123 -11.36 11.73 5.98
N ALA A 124 -10.28 11.17 5.44
CA ALA A 124 -9.19 10.63 6.23
C ALA A 124 -8.50 11.72 7.08
N LEU A 125 -8.26 12.88 6.50
CA LEU A 125 -7.64 13.99 7.24
C LEU A 125 -8.53 14.52 8.37
N ARG A 126 -9.84 14.60 8.15
CA ARG A 126 -10.82 15.04 9.18
C ARG A 126 -10.99 13.99 10.27
N LEU A 127 -11.07 12.69 9.94
CA LEU A 127 -11.09 11.61 10.92
C LEU A 127 -9.84 11.62 11.80
N LYS A 128 -8.67 11.81 11.19
CA LYS A 128 -7.40 11.95 11.93
C LYS A 128 -7.43 13.16 12.85
N ALA A 129 -7.90 14.32 12.38
CA ALA A 129 -8.02 15.52 13.20
C ALA A 129 -9.01 15.34 14.37
N ALA A 130 -10.03 14.49 14.23
CA ALA A 130 -10.95 14.09 15.29
C ALA A 130 -10.36 13.05 16.26
N GLY A 131 -9.10 12.64 16.08
CA GLY A 131 -8.42 11.67 16.95
C GLY A 131 -8.71 10.20 16.62
N CYS A 132 -9.32 9.91 15.46
CA CYS A 132 -9.55 8.57 14.99
C CYS A 132 -8.23 7.92 14.56
N GLU A 133 -8.02 6.67 14.96
CA GLU A 133 -6.93 5.85 14.48
C GLU A 133 -7.26 5.32 13.08
N ILE A 134 -6.35 5.53 12.11
CA ILE A 134 -6.60 5.16 10.71
C ILE A 134 -5.56 4.15 10.25
N TRP A 135 -6.03 3.07 9.64
CA TRP A 135 -5.23 2.01 9.03
C TRP A 135 -5.53 1.89 7.54
N ALA A 136 -4.54 1.43 6.78
CA ALA A 136 -4.72 1.01 5.38
C ALA A 136 -4.45 -0.49 5.25
N VAL A 137 -5.33 -1.20 4.54
CA VAL A 137 -5.21 -2.64 4.26
C VAL A 137 -5.33 -2.87 2.76
N SER A 138 -4.34 -3.50 2.13
CA SER A 138 -4.32 -3.70 0.68
C SER A 138 -3.64 -5.01 0.30
N SER A 139 -4.04 -5.61 -0.82
CA SER A 139 -3.33 -6.71 -1.47
C SER A 139 -2.16 -6.24 -2.35
N THR A 140 -2.06 -4.96 -2.62
CA THR A 140 -0.92 -4.33 -3.31
C THR A 140 0.33 -4.31 -2.42
N ASN A 141 1.51 -4.24 -3.01
CA ASN A 141 2.76 -4.28 -2.26
C ASN A 141 2.91 -3.11 -1.27
N GLU A 142 3.50 -3.39 -0.11
CA GLU A 142 3.54 -2.47 1.01
C GLU A 142 4.32 -1.18 0.74
N TRP A 143 5.31 -1.19 -0.14
CA TRP A 143 6.10 0.02 -0.44
C TRP A 143 5.29 1.06 -1.19
N VAL A 144 4.48 0.61 -2.18
CA VAL A 144 3.54 1.49 -2.90
C VAL A 144 2.48 2.02 -1.96
N ILE A 145 1.87 1.15 -1.14
CA ILE A 145 0.81 1.56 -0.22
C ILE A 145 1.33 2.54 0.83
N ARG A 146 2.48 2.26 1.44
CA ARG A 146 3.10 3.17 2.42
C ARG A 146 3.36 4.56 1.84
N GLU A 147 3.83 4.63 0.61
CA GLU A 147 4.08 5.92 -0.04
C GLU A 147 2.76 6.62 -0.42
N GLY A 148 1.81 5.90 -1.03
CA GLY A 148 0.53 6.44 -1.47
C GLY A 148 -0.31 7.02 -0.32
N VAL A 149 -0.33 6.36 0.84
CA VAL A 149 -1.13 6.82 1.99
C VAL A 149 -0.50 7.95 2.80
N ARG A 150 0.72 8.38 2.48
CA ARG A 150 1.38 9.50 3.19
C ARG A 150 0.58 10.80 3.10
N SER A 151 -0.05 11.06 1.94
CA SER A 151 -0.91 12.23 1.75
C SER A 151 -2.12 12.24 2.67
N TYR A 152 -2.62 11.05 3.02
CA TYR A 152 -3.74 10.85 3.96
C TYR A 152 -3.29 10.95 5.44
N GLY A 153 -2.01 11.16 5.68
CA GLY A 153 -1.43 11.22 7.02
C GLY A 153 -1.43 9.88 7.77
N ILE A 154 -1.54 8.76 7.05
CA ILE A 154 -1.44 7.41 7.63
C ILE A 154 0.05 7.05 7.76
N ALA A 155 0.46 6.66 8.96
CA ALA A 155 1.83 6.28 9.24
C ALA A 155 2.15 4.87 8.68
N ALA A 156 3.40 4.63 8.31
CA ALA A 156 3.83 3.36 7.70
C ALA A 156 3.52 2.14 8.58
N GLU A 157 3.54 2.29 9.91
CA GLU A 157 3.23 1.24 10.88
C GLU A 157 1.74 0.86 10.91
N ARG A 158 0.89 1.67 10.27
CA ARG A 158 -0.55 1.45 10.14
C ARG A 158 -0.94 0.98 8.73
N VAL A 159 0.03 0.44 8.00
CA VAL A 159 -0.19 -0.19 6.70
C VAL A 159 -0.07 -1.70 6.84
N LEU A 160 -1.13 -2.41 6.44
CA LEU A 160 -1.15 -3.86 6.31
C LEU A 160 -1.34 -4.21 4.83
N ALA A 161 -0.24 -4.42 4.13
CA ALA A 161 -0.23 -4.68 2.70
C ALA A 161 0.60 -5.93 2.36
N ALA A 162 0.55 -6.39 1.10
CA ALA A 162 1.36 -7.54 0.68
C ALA A 162 2.84 -7.24 0.89
N SER A 163 3.53 -8.11 1.61
CA SER A 163 4.91 -7.87 2.03
C SER A 163 5.74 -9.14 2.09
N VAL A 164 7.05 -8.97 1.91
CA VAL A 164 8.07 -10.00 2.09
C VAL A 164 8.94 -9.70 3.32
N ILE A 165 9.64 -10.72 3.77
CA ILE A 165 10.67 -10.55 4.80
C ILE A 165 11.87 -9.85 4.16
N CYS A 166 12.38 -8.82 4.85
CA CYS A 166 13.58 -8.11 4.43
C CYS A 166 14.71 -8.42 5.42
N GLU A 167 15.88 -8.74 4.89
CA GLU A 167 17.08 -9.07 5.68
C GLU A 167 18.24 -8.14 5.28
N ASN A 168 18.87 -7.52 6.26
CA ASN A 168 19.97 -6.59 6.03
C ASN A 168 19.68 -5.48 4.98
N GLY A 169 18.42 -5.01 4.93
CA GLY A 169 18.01 -3.99 3.98
C GLY A 169 17.77 -4.48 2.55
N VAL A 170 17.64 -5.79 2.36
CA VAL A 170 17.36 -6.44 1.06
C VAL A 170 16.09 -7.27 1.15
N ALA A 171 15.22 -7.17 0.13
CA ALA A 171 14.02 -7.97 0.03
C ALA A 171 14.36 -9.44 -0.25
N THR A 172 13.64 -10.37 0.37
CA THR A 172 13.76 -11.81 0.13
C THR A 172 12.55 -12.35 -0.61
N GLU A 173 12.62 -13.60 -1.08
CA GLU A 173 11.47 -14.29 -1.70
C GLU A 173 10.39 -14.70 -0.66
N ARG A 174 10.70 -14.61 0.63
CA ARG A 174 9.82 -15.12 1.69
C ARG A 174 8.67 -14.15 1.95
N ILE A 175 7.47 -14.55 1.57
CA ILE A 175 6.24 -13.79 1.81
C ILE A 175 5.99 -13.73 3.32
N LEU A 176 5.76 -12.51 3.83
CA LEU A 176 5.39 -12.26 5.23
C LEU A 176 3.87 -12.28 5.40
N ARG A 177 3.15 -11.65 4.48
CA ARG A 177 1.67 -11.60 4.46
C ARG A 177 1.14 -11.21 3.09
N VAL A 178 -0.10 -11.62 2.81
CA VAL A 178 -0.89 -11.16 1.67
C VAL A 178 -2.33 -10.95 2.14
N PRO A 179 -2.77 -9.71 2.40
CA PRO A 179 -4.14 -9.43 2.82
C PRO A 179 -5.09 -9.47 1.61
N THR A 180 -5.68 -10.62 1.30
CA THR A 180 -6.68 -10.81 0.24
C THR A 180 -8.01 -11.28 0.81
N GLY A 181 -9.13 -10.99 0.15
CA GLY A 181 -10.46 -11.48 0.49
C GLY A 181 -10.76 -11.51 2.01
N PRO A 182 -11.07 -12.69 2.61
CA PRO A 182 -11.30 -12.82 4.05
C PRO A 182 -10.08 -12.42 4.91
N GLY A 183 -8.88 -12.41 4.35
CA GLY A 183 -7.64 -11.98 5.01
C GLY A 183 -7.62 -10.49 5.32
N LYS A 184 -8.24 -9.64 4.49
CA LYS A 184 -8.37 -8.18 4.76
C LYS A 184 -9.14 -7.94 6.07
N ALA A 185 -10.25 -8.65 6.27
CA ALA A 185 -11.06 -8.53 7.49
C ALA A 185 -10.33 -9.06 8.74
N ARG A 186 -9.48 -10.09 8.60
CA ARG A 186 -8.65 -10.62 9.70
C ARG A 186 -7.52 -9.67 10.05
N ALA A 187 -6.86 -9.08 9.06
CA ALA A 187 -5.79 -8.10 9.26
C ALA A 187 -6.28 -6.88 10.06
N GLY A 188 -7.46 -6.36 9.73
CA GLY A 188 -8.09 -5.26 10.46
C GLY A 188 -8.53 -5.60 11.90
N ARG A 189 -8.57 -6.89 12.27
CA ARG A 189 -8.88 -7.37 13.64
C ARG A 189 -7.65 -7.78 14.44
N ALA A 190 -6.49 -7.89 13.81
CA ALA A 190 -5.26 -8.23 14.52
C ALA A 190 -4.87 -7.05 15.44
N PRO A 191 -4.52 -7.30 16.72
CA PRO A 191 -3.92 -6.27 17.54
C PRO A 191 -2.62 -5.80 16.86
N PRO A 192 -2.23 -4.53 17.03
CA PRO A 192 -0.99 -4.03 16.46
C PRO A 192 0.14 -4.97 16.89
N ALA A 193 0.94 -5.40 15.91
CA ALA A 193 2.09 -6.27 16.18
C ALA A 193 2.91 -5.65 17.31
N GLY A 194 2.95 -6.33 18.44
CA GLY A 194 3.66 -5.87 19.63
C GLY A 194 5.07 -5.47 19.24
N ARG A 195 5.53 -4.36 19.78
CA ARG A 195 6.89 -3.85 19.60
C ARG A 195 7.85 -5.03 19.71
N GLY A 196 8.51 -5.35 18.60
CA GLY A 196 9.52 -6.38 18.58
C GLY A 196 10.50 -6.13 19.72
N ARG A 197 10.58 -7.06 20.65
CA ARG A 197 11.64 -7.06 21.67
C ARG A 197 12.94 -7.05 20.90
N ALA A 198 13.68 -5.97 21.02
CA ALA A 198 15.09 -5.95 20.62
C ALA A 198 15.77 -7.10 21.37
N VAL A 199 16.16 -8.12 20.61
CA VAL A 199 17.03 -9.18 21.16
C VAL A 199 18.41 -8.55 21.24
N SER A 200 18.83 -8.16 22.45
CA SER A 200 20.22 -7.81 22.72
C SER A 200 21.09 -9.05 22.45
N PRO A 201 22.20 -8.92 21.70
CA PRO A 201 23.14 -10.00 21.58
C PRO A 201 23.77 -10.25 22.96
N ALA A 202 23.59 -11.45 23.47
CA ALA A 202 24.32 -11.90 24.65
C ALA A 202 25.81 -11.93 24.29
N LEU A 203 26.60 -11.13 24.98
CA LEU A 203 28.01 -11.27 25.06
C LEU A 203 28.29 -12.62 25.79
N SER A 204 28.88 -13.55 25.09
CA SER A 204 29.47 -14.75 25.70
C SER A 204 30.91 -14.45 26.03
N ASP A 205 31.26 -14.63 27.30
CA ASP A 205 32.63 -14.72 27.80
C ASP A 205 33.41 -15.87 27.16
#